data_21f3a87fd510ce54a562ae5218f0609e
#
_entry.id   21f3a87fd510ce54a562ae5218f0609e
#
_cell.length_a   1.000
_cell.length_b   1.000
_cell.length_c   1.000
_cell.angle_alpha   90.00
_cell.angle_beta   90.00
_cell.angle_gamma   90.00
#
_symmetry.space_group_name_H-M   'P 1'
#
loop_
_entity.id
_entity.type
_entity.pdbx_description
1 polymer ?
#
loop_
_entity_poly.entity_id
_entity_poly.type
_entity_poly.pdbx_seq_one_letter_code
_entity_poly.pdbx_strand_id
1 'polypeptide(L)'
;MQIAKGITKIFSWAWFPIKKNAMLMLFMYILGIAVALSELPTWIGAKLYGNLWLELFTDLYAICILLCLFPDKIRRWCHLIVYAIAYPLAIIDVFCWVRFGSSISPSMLLLVGETTDNEATEFLYTYVTPDILTTYLGWILLILLCHILVTTLPKWRKVKAKVQILRDKMPVIDANKQLWIQAYLGMLVASLLVIGWNDTYKNKKCIHRFYQCETVGDVEKDMNKSPHAEMYQPIYRLISSIFSNELVAKQLVTLKEEAEKVERMSPEELGIDTCQFKSDNIILIIGESYNRQHSQLYGYNLETTPQQVALEKAGRLIKFSDATTPWNLTSFVFKHLMTTYCVGDDGDWCDYPLFCQLLRKAGYKVNFLTNQFLPHAKDAIYDFSGGFFLNDELLSKVQFDVRNEKTHLWDEDLLKDYERLVASDTMRYVVPNVKPKGNFTIFHLIGQHVNYRVRCPKKKMKFFTSNYNLPANSPKEVKNIAYYDCATWYNDSVMGAIVDRFKDEEAIIIFFSDHGEEVYGPGSVHHCGRSHTTNITANIAENEYSVPMWIYCSEKYAKKHPDIVKAIRKAKDKPFMTDATSHLLLGLTGVKTKYYRPQLDPLSSEYNAKRKRLMQHVADYDSIVKKKNK
;
A
#
# COMPACT_ATOMS: atom_id res chain seq x y z
N MET A 1 32.86 43.79 34.49
CA MET A 1 33.74 42.66 34.13
C MET A 1 33.25 41.32 34.68
N GLN A 2 32.79 41.19 35.94
CA GLN A 2 32.25 39.94 36.49
C GLN A 2 30.98 39.47 35.80
N ILE A 3 30.01 40.33 35.49
CA ILE A 3 28.75 39.98 34.80
C ILE A 3 29.05 39.44 33.38
N ALA A 4 29.96 40.08 32.64
CA ALA A 4 30.35 39.62 31.31
C ALA A 4 30.97 38.21 31.34
N LYS A 5 31.83 37.91 32.34
CA LYS A 5 32.38 36.56 32.53
C LYS A 5 31.32 35.54 32.93
N GLY A 6 30.31 35.93 33.71
CA GLY A 6 29.18 35.06 34.05
C GLY A 6 28.35 34.68 32.81
N ILE A 7 27.96 35.65 31.98
CA ILE A 7 27.20 35.44 30.73
C ILE A 7 27.99 34.55 29.75
N THR A 8 29.29 34.84 29.58
CA THR A 8 30.16 34.03 28.72
C THR A 8 30.22 32.57 29.15
N LYS A 9 30.25 32.32 30.47
CA LYS A 9 30.23 30.97 31.03
C LYS A 9 28.91 30.25 30.79
N ILE A 10 27.76 30.93 30.91
CA ILE A 10 26.43 30.35 30.65
C ILE A 10 26.33 29.92 29.19
N PHE A 11 26.69 30.78 28.25
CA PHE A 11 26.66 30.39 26.82
C PHE A 11 27.65 29.28 26.48
N SER A 12 28.81 29.21 27.12
CA SER A 12 29.74 28.10 26.92
C SER A 12 29.17 26.74 27.35
N TRP A 13 28.23 26.71 28.29
CA TRP A 13 27.51 25.51 28.69
C TRP A 13 26.55 25.02 27.60
N ALA A 14 25.90 25.90 26.84
CA ALA A 14 25.06 25.51 25.73
C ALA A 14 25.85 24.81 24.61
N TRP A 15 27.13 25.14 24.43
CA TRP A 15 28.01 24.45 23.48
C TRP A 15 28.55 23.10 24.01
N PHE A 16 28.57 22.89 25.31
CA PHE A 16 29.20 21.73 25.93
C PHE A 16 28.62 20.36 25.43
N PRO A 17 27.29 20.16 25.31
CA PRO A 17 26.73 18.91 24.80
C PRO A 17 27.23 18.56 23.38
N ILE A 18 27.27 19.54 22.49
CA ILE A 18 27.78 19.34 21.13
C ILE A 18 29.27 19.04 21.13
N LYS A 19 30.06 19.79 21.92
CA LYS A 19 31.51 19.56 22.05
C LYS A 19 31.84 18.14 22.51
N LYS A 20 31.06 17.60 23.44
CA LYS A 20 31.25 16.24 23.99
C LYS A 20 30.80 15.16 23.03
N ASN A 21 29.83 15.44 22.12
CA ASN A 21 29.22 14.50 21.21
C ASN A 21 29.39 14.93 19.71
N ALA A 22 30.49 15.66 19.42
CA ALA A 22 30.63 16.35 18.12
C ALA A 22 30.50 15.42 16.90
N MET A 23 31.07 14.21 16.95
CA MET A 23 30.98 13.24 15.86
C MET A 23 29.55 12.71 15.67
N LEU A 24 28.86 12.45 16.78
CA LEU A 24 27.45 12.04 16.72
C LEU A 24 26.60 13.16 16.13
N MET A 25 26.71 14.37 16.66
CA MET A 25 25.95 15.53 16.17
C MET A 25 26.19 15.77 14.67
N LEU A 26 27.46 15.76 14.22
CA LEU A 26 27.82 16.02 12.84
C LEU A 26 27.25 14.96 11.89
N PHE A 27 27.57 13.67 12.14
CA PHE A 27 27.23 12.62 11.20
C PHE A 27 25.73 12.28 11.21
N MET A 28 25.06 12.33 12.36
CA MET A 28 23.62 12.12 12.41
C MET A 28 22.84 13.30 11.80
N TYR A 29 23.33 14.52 11.95
CA TYR A 29 22.74 15.68 11.30
C TYR A 29 22.87 15.61 9.77
N ILE A 30 24.07 15.28 9.25
CA ILE A 30 24.29 15.10 7.81
C ILE A 30 23.42 13.94 7.29
N LEU A 31 23.39 12.82 8.01
CA LEU A 31 22.57 11.65 7.63
C LEU A 31 21.08 12.01 7.55
N GLY A 32 20.54 12.68 8.58
CA GLY A 32 19.12 13.05 8.60
C GLY A 32 18.74 14.04 7.50
N ILE A 33 19.61 15.00 7.18
CA ILE A 33 19.40 15.91 6.03
C ILE A 33 19.49 15.14 4.71
N ALA A 34 20.45 14.23 4.56
CA ALA A 34 20.62 13.44 3.33
C ALA A 34 19.41 12.54 3.05
N VAL A 35 18.87 11.90 4.09
CA VAL A 35 17.62 11.11 3.99
C VAL A 35 16.47 12.00 3.52
N ALA A 36 16.23 13.13 4.17
CA ALA A 36 15.15 14.04 3.81
C ALA A 36 15.29 14.59 2.37
N LEU A 37 16.53 14.86 1.93
CA LEU A 37 16.81 15.28 0.55
C LEU A 37 16.52 14.18 -0.47
N SER A 38 16.77 12.92 -0.13
CA SER A 38 16.53 11.78 -1.01
C SER A 38 15.06 11.58 -1.36
N GLU A 39 14.16 12.05 -0.50
CA GLU A 39 12.72 11.89 -0.62
C GLU A 39 12.00 13.07 -1.28
N LEU A 40 12.73 14.11 -1.64
CA LEU A 40 12.14 15.20 -2.40
C LEU A 40 11.61 14.67 -3.73
N PRO A 41 10.36 15.01 -4.09
CA PRO A 41 9.84 14.73 -5.42
C PRO A 41 10.79 15.29 -6.50
N THR A 42 10.96 14.55 -7.58
CA THR A 42 11.85 14.95 -8.70
C THR A 42 11.29 16.09 -9.56
N TRP A 43 10.09 16.58 -9.26
CA TRP A 43 9.46 17.68 -10.00
C TRP A 43 9.98 19.05 -9.55
N ILE A 44 10.00 19.99 -10.49
CA ILE A 44 10.48 21.36 -10.27
C ILE A 44 9.63 22.05 -9.18
N GLY A 45 10.28 22.61 -8.18
CA GLY A 45 9.62 23.35 -7.09
C GLY A 45 9.39 22.54 -5.82
N ALA A 46 9.78 21.27 -5.77
CA ALA A 46 9.79 20.50 -4.53
C ALA A 46 10.71 21.12 -3.49
N LYS A 47 10.24 21.22 -2.24
CA LYS A 47 10.99 21.83 -1.13
C LYS A 47 10.96 20.90 0.07
N LEU A 48 12.06 20.89 0.79
CA LEU A 48 12.07 20.31 2.15
C LEU A 48 11.06 21.03 3.03
N TYR A 49 10.53 20.32 4.01
CA TYR A 49 9.80 20.93 5.10
C TYR A 49 10.64 22.09 5.70
N GLY A 50 10.06 23.28 5.75
CA GLY A 50 10.83 24.52 5.95
C GLY A 50 11.71 24.57 7.18
N ASN A 51 11.30 23.89 8.27
CA ASN A 51 12.00 23.90 9.56
C ASN A 51 12.63 22.56 9.93
N LEU A 52 12.68 21.60 9.00
CA LEU A 52 13.26 20.27 9.22
C LEU A 52 14.66 20.33 9.83
N TRP A 53 15.52 21.20 9.31
CA TRP A 53 16.89 21.36 9.74
C TRP A 53 17.01 21.89 11.20
N LEU A 54 16.07 22.73 11.65
CA LEU A 54 15.99 23.22 13.02
C LEU A 54 15.49 22.13 13.98
N GLU A 55 14.50 21.38 13.58
CA GLU A 55 13.93 20.30 14.38
C GLU A 55 14.91 19.16 14.56
N LEU A 56 15.54 18.73 13.48
CA LEU A 56 16.60 17.73 13.52
C LEU A 56 17.77 18.18 14.42
N PHE A 57 18.14 19.48 14.35
CA PHE A 57 19.13 20.06 15.24
C PHE A 57 18.68 19.97 16.71
N THR A 58 17.43 20.33 16.99
CA THR A 58 16.87 20.34 18.34
C THR A 58 16.82 18.91 18.91
N ASP A 59 16.38 17.92 18.14
CA ASP A 59 16.30 16.53 18.55
C ASP A 59 17.70 15.96 18.84
N LEU A 60 18.64 16.15 17.94
CA LEU A 60 20.01 15.70 18.15
C LEU A 60 20.70 16.43 19.32
N TYR A 61 20.39 17.70 19.53
CA TYR A 61 20.89 18.45 20.66
C TYR A 61 20.33 17.91 21.99
N ALA A 62 19.03 17.58 22.04
CA ALA A 62 18.42 16.92 23.18
C ALA A 62 19.08 15.56 23.49
N ILE A 63 19.35 14.75 22.47
CA ILE A 63 20.10 13.50 22.59
C ILE A 63 21.52 13.78 23.15
N CYS A 64 22.21 14.81 22.66
CA CYS A 64 23.52 15.18 23.15
C CYS A 64 23.49 15.58 24.63
N ILE A 65 22.45 16.28 25.10
CA ILE A 65 22.27 16.62 26.53
C ILE A 65 22.12 15.34 27.35
N LEU A 66 21.21 14.44 26.95
CA LEU A 66 20.98 13.15 27.63
C LEU A 66 22.27 12.33 27.73
N LEU A 67 23.03 12.28 26.65
CA LEU A 67 24.31 11.55 26.62
C LEU A 67 25.37 12.15 27.53
N CYS A 68 25.31 13.46 27.82
CA CYS A 68 26.21 14.09 28.79
C CYS A 68 26.00 13.64 30.24
N LEU A 69 24.84 13.05 30.55
CA LEU A 69 24.55 12.48 31.87
C LEU A 69 25.34 11.18 32.13
N PHE A 70 25.88 10.55 31.10
CA PHE A 70 26.60 9.29 31.21
C PHE A 70 28.12 9.49 31.23
N PRO A 71 28.86 8.65 32.00
CA PRO A 71 30.31 8.59 31.93
C PRO A 71 30.81 8.30 30.50
N ASP A 72 32.03 8.76 30.19
CA ASP A 72 32.62 8.64 28.83
C ASP A 72 32.64 7.22 28.24
N LYS A 73 32.75 6.19 29.10
CA LYS A 73 32.74 4.79 28.66
C LYS A 73 31.34 4.36 28.20
N ILE A 74 30.31 4.66 29.00
CA ILE A 74 28.91 4.35 28.69
C ILE A 74 28.44 5.18 27.47
N ARG A 75 28.76 6.49 27.47
CA ARG A 75 28.42 7.37 26.33
C ARG A 75 28.93 6.86 24.99
N ARG A 76 30.16 6.29 24.94
CA ARG A 76 30.70 5.67 23.72
C ARG A 76 29.88 4.47 23.27
N TRP A 77 29.40 3.63 24.17
CA TRP A 77 28.49 2.55 23.84
C TRP A 77 27.15 3.07 23.33
N CYS A 78 26.59 4.12 23.96
CA CYS A 78 25.36 4.75 23.47
C CYS A 78 25.54 5.31 22.04
N HIS A 79 26.68 5.93 21.73
CA HIS A 79 26.96 6.36 20.35
C HIS A 79 26.93 5.18 19.37
N LEU A 80 27.56 4.04 19.72
CA LEU A 80 27.58 2.86 18.86
C LEU A 80 26.16 2.32 18.65
N ILE A 81 25.33 2.30 19.68
CA ILE A 81 23.91 1.89 19.58
C ILE A 81 23.16 2.83 18.63
N VAL A 82 23.30 4.15 18.79
CA VAL A 82 22.66 5.12 17.88
C VAL A 82 23.11 4.89 16.43
N TYR A 83 24.40 4.68 16.18
CA TYR A 83 24.88 4.41 14.83
C TYR A 83 24.39 3.08 14.28
N ALA A 84 24.35 2.03 15.10
CA ALA A 84 23.87 0.71 14.71
C ALA A 84 22.37 0.69 14.38
N ILE A 85 21.60 1.65 14.86
CA ILE A 85 20.18 1.81 14.54
C ILE A 85 20.02 2.78 13.36
N ALA A 86 20.63 3.96 13.42
CA ALA A 86 20.36 5.04 12.47
C ALA A 86 20.82 4.71 11.03
N TYR A 87 22.01 4.12 10.86
CA TYR A 87 22.51 3.79 9.51
C TYR A 87 21.71 2.70 8.80
N PRO A 88 21.43 1.53 9.41
CA PRO A 88 20.57 0.54 8.77
C PRO A 88 19.18 1.08 8.43
N LEU A 89 18.56 1.83 9.34
CA LEU A 89 17.25 2.44 9.07
C LEU A 89 17.31 3.43 7.91
N ALA A 90 18.31 4.29 7.84
CA ALA A 90 18.48 5.22 6.73
C ALA A 90 18.73 4.49 5.40
N ILE A 91 19.50 3.39 5.41
CA ILE A 91 19.76 2.56 4.22
C ILE A 91 18.47 1.91 3.74
N ILE A 92 17.71 1.29 4.63
CA ILE A 92 16.43 0.63 4.30
C ILE A 92 15.43 1.66 3.77
N ASP A 93 15.28 2.77 4.45
CA ASP A 93 14.33 3.83 4.12
C ASP A 93 14.59 4.44 2.74
N VAL A 94 15.83 4.82 2.47
CA VAL A 94 16.24 5.38 1.18
C VAL A 94 16.20 4.30 0.07
N PHE A 95 16.50 3.04 0.40
CA PHE A 95 16.34 1.93 -0.53
C PHE A 95 14.87 1.78 -0.96
N CYS A 96 13.95 1.76 0.00
CA CYS A 96 12.51 1.68 -0.28
C CYS A 96 12.06 2.85 -1.14
N TRP A 97 12.50 4.06 -0.82
CA TRP A 97 12.17 5.24 -1.61
C TRP A 97 12.69 5.15 -3.06
N VAL A 98 13.94 4.77 -3.24
CA VAL A 98 14.57 4.69 -4.57
C VAL A 98 13.93 3.60 -5.44
N ARG A 99 13.51 2.48 -4.87
CA ARG A 99 12.95 1.35 -5.61
C ARG A 99 11.44 1.38 -5.75
N PHE A 100 10.73 1.88 -4.75
CA PHE A 100 9.27 1.77 -4.66
C PHE A 100 8.56 3.13 -4.56
N GLY A 101 9.32 4.24 -4.53
CA GLY A 101 8.73 5.57 -4.32
C GLY A 101 8.10 5.77 -2.95
N SER A 102 8.40 4.89 -2.00
CA SER A 102 7.87 4.89 -0.64
C SER A 102 8.98 4.70 0.38
N SER A 103 8.95 5.51 1.43
CA SER A 103 9.76 5.31 2.64
C SER A 103 9.18 4.20 3.53
N ILE A 104 9.83 3.90 4.67
CA ILE A 104 9.29 2.96 5.66
C ILE A 104 7.86 3.36 6.03
N SER A 105 6.94 2.43 5.87
CA SER A 105 5.50 2.60 6.09
C SER A 105 4.90 1.38 6.79
N PRO A 106 3.70 1.48 7.38
CA PRO A 106 3.01 0.33 7.98
C PRO A 106 2.89 -0.86 7.03
N SER A 107 2.52 -0.61 5.77
CA SER A 107 2.41 -1.64 4.73
C SER A 107 3.75 -2.29 4.40
N MET A 108 4.85 -1.51 4.36
CA MET A 108 6.19 -2.08 4.15
C MET A 108 6.63 -2.99 5.31
N LEU A 109 6.30 -2.66 6.55
CA LEU A 109 6.61 -3.52 7.69
C LEU A 109 5.77 -4.80 7.69
N LEU A 110 4.50 -4.72 7.31
CA LEU A 110 3.66 -5.91 7.11
C LEU A 110 4.27 -6.82 6.05
N LEU A 111 4.67 -6.28 4.89
CA LEU A 111 5.34 -7.02 3.83
C LEU A 111 6.59 -7.76 4.33
N VAL A 112 7.45 -7.09 5.10
CA VAL A 112 8.68 -7.70 5.65
C VAL A 112 8.36 -8.83 6.63
N GLY A 113 7.31 -8.67 7.48
CA GLY A 113 6.90 -9.67 8.45
C GLY A 113 6.33 -10.95 7.82
N GLU A 114 5.93 -10.88 6.57
CA GLU A 114 5.20 -11.88 5.81
C GLU A 114 6.04 -12.55 4.72
N THR A 115 7.23 -11.99 4.44
CA THR A 115 8.13 -12.45 3.38
C THR A 115 8.77 -13.79 3.75
N THR A 116 8.64 -14.78 2.88
CA THR A 116 9.32 -16.09 3.02
C THR A 116 10.79 -16.00 2.58
N ASP A 117 11.63 -16.96 2.98
CA ASP A 117 13.06 -17.00 2.63
C ASP A 117 13.29 -17.01 1.10
N ASN A 118 12.42 -17.68 0.34
CA ASN A 118 12.50 -17.70 -1.12
C ASN A 118 12.17 -16.33 -1.72
N GLU A 119 11.11 -15.69 -1.24
CA GLU A 119 10.70 -14.35 -1.67
C GLU A 119 11.75 -13.30 -1.31
N ALA A 120 12.33 -13.37 -0.11
CA ALA A 120 13.41 -12.50 0.30
C ALA A 120 14.61 -12.61 -0.66
N THR A 121 14.93 -13.83 -1.08
CA THR A 121 16.01 -14.10 -2.02
C THR A 121 15.70 -13.53 -3.41
N GLU A 122 14.51 -13.78 -3.95
CA GLU A 122 14.07 -13.22 -5.24
C GLU A 122 14.01 -11.69 -5.20
N PHE A 123 13.51 -11.13 -4.10
CA PHE A 123 13.48 -9.69 -3.86
C PHE A 123 14.88 -9.08 -3.91
N LEU A 124 15.85 -9.67 -3.20
CA LEU A 124 17.23 -9.19 -3.20
C LEU A 124 17.85 -9.24 -4.61
N TYR A 125 17.69 -10.34 -5.33
CA TYR A 125 18.20 -10.45 -6.71
C TYR A 125 17.54 -9.47 -7.68
N THR A 126 16.29 -9.14 -7.48
CA THR A 126 15.53 -8.27 -8.38
C THR A 126 15.84 -6.79 -8.12
N TYR A 127 15.93 -6.38 -6.86
CA TYR A 127 15.95 -4.98 -6.48
C TYR A 127 17.30 -4.48 -5.98
N VAL A 128 18.18 -5.35 -5.47
CA VAL A 128 19.54 -4.97 -5.04
C VAL A 128 20.51 -5.16 -6.21
N THR A 129 20.52 -4.21 -7.12
CA THR A 129 21.38 -4.22 -8.33
C THR A 129 22.44 -3.13 -8.24
N PRO A 130 23.62 -3.25 -8.93
CA PRO A 130 24.74 -2.31 -8.79
C PRO A 130 24.40 -0.85 -9.11
N ASP A 131 23.39 -0.59 -9.95
CA ASP A 131 22.92 0.74 -10.30
C ASP A 131 22.40 1.54 -9.08
N ILE A 132 22.03 0.85 -8.00
CA ILE A 132 21.58 1.50 -6.77
C ILE A 132 22.64 2.39 -6.13
N LEU A 133 23.92 2.07 -6.36
CA LEU A 133 25.05 2.87 -5.86
C LEU A 133 25.17 4.24 -6.53
N THR A 134 24.56 4.44 -7.68
CA THR A 134 24.51 5.73 -8.38
C THR A 134 23.32 6.60 -7.98
N THR A 135 22.46 6.08 -7.10
CA THR A 135 21.29 6.77 -6.55
C THR A 135 21.60 7.45 -5.21
N TYR A 136 20.57 8.02 -4.58
CA TYR A 136 20.68 8.60 -3.23
C TYR A 136 21.19 7.59 -2.18
N LEU A 137 20.95 6.29 -2.36
CA LEU A 137 21.49 5.28 -1.46
C LEU A 137 23.03 5.26 -1.48
N GLY A 138 23.65 5.50 -2.64
CA GLY A 138 25.11 5.64 -2.74
C GLY A 138 25.65 6.78 -1.87
N TRP A 139 24.93 7.90 -1.77
CA TRP A 139 25.30 9.00 -0.88
C TRP A 139 25.21 8.61 0.60
N ILE A 140 24.18 7.87 1.01
CA ILE A 140 24.05 7.36 2.39
C ILE A 140 25.21 6.43 2.73
N LEU A 141 25.58 5.52 1.82
CA LEU A 141 26.73 4.62 1.98
C LEU A 141 28.05 5.40 2.03
N LEU A 142 28.19 6.46 1.24
CA LEU A 142 29.38 7.33 1.27
C LEU A 142 29.50 8.07 2.63
N ILE A 143 28.38 8.57 3.18
CA ILE A 143 28.38 9.19 4.52
C ILE A 143 28.83 8.18 5.57
N LEU A 144 28.33 6.94 5.53
CA LEU A 144 28.75 5.87 6.43
C LEU A 144 30.25 5.57 6.28
N LEU A 145 30.73 5.45 5.05
CA LEU A 145 32.16 5.20 4.77
C LEU A 145 33.02 6.35 5.32
N CYS A 146 32.65 7.61 5.06
CA CYS A 146 33.33 8.78 5.59
C CYS A 146 33.36 8.77 7.12
N HIS A 147 32.24 8.42 7.79
CA HIS A 147 32.17 8.32 9.24
C HIS A 147 33.15 7.24 9.76
N ILE A 148 33.16 6.05 9.16
CA ILE A 148 34.08 4.98 9.52
C ILE A 148 35.53 5.44 9.34
N LEU A 149 35.86 6.05 8.20
CA LEU A 149 37.22 6.52 7.92
C LEU A 149 37.68 7.59 8.92
N VAL A 150 36.85 8.60 9.19
CA VAL A 150 37.17 9.68 10.15
C VAL A 150 37.37 9.15 11.57
N THR A 151 36.63 8.12 11.96
CA THR A 151 36.74 7.53 13.31
C THR A 151 37.82 6.49 13.46
N THR A 152 38.25 5.83 12.37
CA THR A 152 39.25 4.74 12.40
C THR A 152 40.63 5.18 11.96
N LEU A 153 40.76 5.98 10.89
CA LEU A 153 42.06 6.44 10.37
C LEU A 153 42.98 7.10 11.40
N PRO A 154 42.47 7.99 12.31
CA PRO A 154 43.30 8.59 13.34
C PRO A 154 43.91 7.59 14.34
N LYS A 155 43.39 6.36 14.40
CA LYS A 155 43.92 5.29 15.25
C LYS A 155 45.10 4.56 14.63
N TRP A 156 45.30 4.71 13.33
CA TRP A 156 46.44 4.09 12.63
C TRP A 156 47.76 4.82 12.96
N ARG A 157 48.80 4.09 13.32
CA ARG A 157 50.07 4.66 13.76
C ARG A 157 50.61 5.78 12.84
N LYS A 158 50.62 5.57 11.53
CA LYS A 158 51.14 6.54 10.55
C LYS A 158 50.27 7.81 10.45
N VAL A 159 48.93 7.67 10.53
CA VAL A 159 48.00 8.80 10.48
C VAL A 159 48.05 9.58 11.79
N LYS A 160 48.07 8.88 12.93
CA LYS A 160 48.20 9.49 14.26
C LYS A 160 49.46 10.35 14.37
N ALA A 161 50.60 9.87 13.86
CA ALA A 161 51.85 10.66 13.85
C ALA A 161 51.72 11.94 13.01
N LYS A 162 51.13 11.87 11.78
CA LYS A 162 50.88 13.06 10.95
C LYS A 162 49.92 14.05 11.58
N VAL A 163 48.82 13.57 12.16
CA VAL A 163 47.84 14.40 12.87
C VAL A 163 48.48 15.08 14.06
N GLN A 164 49.36 14.40 14.81
CA GLN A 164 50.05 14.99 15.94
C GLN A 164 51.01 16.12 15.49
N ILE A 165 51.78 15.91 14.40
CA ILE A 165 52.64 16.94 13.81
C ILE A 165 51.84 18.18 13.38
N LEU A 166 50.65 17.98 12.78
CA LEU A 166 49.77 19.09 12.40
C LEU A 166 49.23 19.82 13.63
N ARG A 167 48.87 19.07 14.67
CA ARG A 167 48.33 19.63 15.93
C ARG A 167 49.42 20.44 16.68
N ASP A 168 50.63 19.99 16.69
CA ASP A 168 51.75 20.67 17.31
C ASP A 168 52.15 21.98 16.60
N LYS A 169 51.78 22.08 15.29
CA LYS A 169 51.94 23.30 14.49
C LYS A 169 50.77 24.32 14.66
N MET A 170 49.67 23.91 15.27
CA MET A 170 48.56 24.83 15.49
C MET A 170 48.89 25.81 16.64
N PRO A 171 48.57 27.10 16.47
CA PRO A 171 48.78 28.09 17.54
C PRO A 171 47.97 27.70 18.77
N VAL A 172 48.60 27.73 19.94
CA VAL A 172 47.94 27.50 21.22
C VAL A 172 46.96 28.66 21.45
N ILE A 173 45.67 28.34 21.44
CA ILE A 173 44.62 29.34 21.73
C ILE A 173 44.58 29.57 23.23
N ASP A 174 44.78 30.84 23.63
CA ASP A 174 44.67 31.26 25.02
C ASP A 174 43.30 30.88 25.64
N ALA A 175 43.29 30.49 26.90
CA ALA A 175 42.10 30.00 27.62
C ALA A 175 40.92 30.99 27.57
N ASN A 176 41.22 32.29 27.62
CA ASN A 176 40.20 33.33 27.48
C ASN A 176 39.59 33.35 26.06
N LYS A 177 40.41 33.26 25.00
CA LYS A 177 39.94 33.18 23.62
C LYS A 177 39.12 31.90 23.42
N GLN A 178 39.53 30.78 23.98
CA GLN A 178 38.79 29.54 23.93
C GLN A 178 37.41 29.65 24.58
N LEU A 179 37.31 30.30 25.73
CA LEU A 179 36.03 30.55 26.42
C LEU A 179 35.12 31.44 25.58
N TRP A 180 35.65 32.50 24.96
CA TRP A 180 34.85 33.37 24.08
C TRP A 180 34.35 32.64 22.82
N ILE A 181 35.18 31.80 22.22
CA ILE A 181 34.75 30.96 21.07
C ILE A 181 33.60 30.02 21.50
N GLN A 182 33.76 29.37 22.66
CA GLN A 182 32.71 28.48 23.17
C GLN A 182 31.41 29.21 23.49
N ALA A 183 31.51 30.42 24.03
CA ALA A 183 30.36 31.27 24.33
C ALA A 183 29.66 31.74 23.05
N TYR A 184 30.40 32.11 22.00
CA TYR A 184 29.84 32.48 20.71
C TYR A 184 29.11 31.29 20.06
N LEU A 185 29.74 30.10 20.04
CA LEU A 185 29.10 28.89 19.57
C LEU A 185 27.86 28.51 20.40
N GLY A 186 27.92 28.68 21.71
CA GLY A 186 26.79 28.45 22.60
C GLY A 186 25.65 29.46 22.39
N MET A 187 25.97 30.70 22.07
CA MET A 187 24.98 31.72 21.71
C MET A 187 24.29 31.33 20.39
N LEU A 188 25.05 30.86 19.42
CA LEU A 188 24.49 30.34 18.15
C LEU A 188 23.53 29.16 18.40
N VAL A 189 23.93 28.20 19.23
CA VAL A 189 23.07 27.08 19.64
C VAL A 189 21.77 27.58 20.27
N ALA A 190 21.88 28.46 21.26
CA ALA A 190 20.71 29.05 21.95
C ALA A 190 19.77 29.77 20.94
N SER A 191 20.35 30.53 20.01
CA SER A 191 19.57 31.21 18.97
C SER A 191 18.83 30.22 18.06
N LEU A 192 19.49 29.13 17.61
CA LEU A 192 18.85 28.09 16.81
C LEU A 192 17.69 27.41 17.55
N LEU A 193 17.87 27.09 18.82
CA LEU A 193 16.82 26.49 19.66
C LEU A 193 15.63 27.45 19.86
N VAL A 194 15.86 28.73 20.04
CA VAL A 194 14.79 29.74 20.21
C VAL A 194 14.03 29.92 18.90
N ILE A 195 14.72 30.00 17.76
CA ILE A 195 14.09 30.15 16.43
C ILE A 195 13.25 28.92 16.11
N GLY A 196 13.76 27.70 16.38
CA GLY A 196 13.08 26.44 16.09
C GLY A 196 11.96 26.08 17.05
N TRP A 197 11.89 26.71 18.24
CA TRP A 197 11.04 26.27 19.36
C TRP A 197 9.57 26.13 19.00
N ASN A 198 8.99 27.14 18.35
CA ASN A 198 7.55 27.15 18.06
C ASN A 198 7.13 26.01 17.13
N ASP A 199 7.92 25.73 16.09
CA ASP A 199 7.61 24.70 15.10
C ASP A 199 7.90 23.31 15.66
N THR A 200 9.01 23.13 16.38
CA THR A 200 9.30 21.90 17.13
C THR A 200 8.17 21.55 18.10
N TYR A 201 7.68 22.54 18.86
CA TYR A 201 6.56 22.33 19.80
C TYR A 201 5.28 21.90 19.08
N LYS A 202 4.93 22.57 17.97
CA LYS A 202 3.75 22.21 17.16
C LYS A 202 3.84 20.77 16.62
N ASN A 203 5.01 20.39 16.10
CA ASN A 203 5.24 19.05 15.60
C ASN A 203 5.15 17.98 16.69
N LYS A 204 5.81 18.19 17.83
CA LYS A 204 5.70 17.26 18.97
C LYS A 204 4.26 17.08 19.42
N LYS A 205 3.45 18.15 19.38
CA LYS A 205 2.00 18.07 19.65
C LYS A 205 1.27 17.25 18.59
N CYS A 206 1.63 17.36 17.32
CA CYS A 206 1.07 16.54 16.25
C CYS A 206 1.42 15.06 16.44
N ILE A 207 2.69 14.74 16.72
CA ILE A 207 3.11 13.36 17.02
C ILE A 207 2.37 12.78 18.22
N HIS A 208 2.19 13.57 19.29
CA HIS A 208 1.41 13.13 20.45
C HIS A 208 -0.03 12.77 20.05
N ARG A 209 -0.69 13.60 19.24
CA ARG A 209 -2.04 13.33 18.71
C ARG A 209 -2.09 12.07 17.87
N PHE A 210 -1.08 11.83 17.02
CA PHE A 210 -0.95 10.62 16.22
C PHE A 210 -1.02 9.34 17.08
N TYR A 211 -0.28 9.30 18.19
CA TYR A 211 -0.29 8.15 19.11
C TYR A 211 -1.56 8.05 19.99
N GLN A 212 -2.51 8.98 19.85
CA GLN A 212 -3.84 8.90 20.45
C GLN A 212 -4.90 8.34 19.49
N CYS A 213 -4.53 8.04 18.26
CA CYS A 213 -5.43 7.40 17.30
C CYS A 213 -5.80 5.98 17.77
N GLU A 214 -7.07 5.64 17.68
CA GLU A 214 -7.60 4.33 18.11
C GLU A 214 -7.79 3.39 16.93
N THR A 215 -7.99 3.93 15.73
CA THR A 215 -8.19 3.16 14.50
C THR A 215 -7.16 3.51 13.41
N VAL A 216 -6.98 2.59 12.46
CA VAL A 216 -6.13 2.83 11.28
C VAL A 216 -6.65 4.02 10.45
N GLY A 217 -7.97 4.15 10.32
CA GLY A 217 -8.60 5.27 9.63
C GLY A 217 -8.34 6.62 10.30
N ASP A 218 -8.22 6.68 11.63
CA ASP A 218 -7.85 7.90 12.34
C ASP A 218 -6.40 8.27 12.10
N VAL A 219 -5.50 7.28 12.06
CA VAL A 219 -4.08 7.48 11.71
C VAL A 219 -3.97 8.13 10.32
N GLU A 220 -4.66 7.60 9.34
CA GLU A 220 -4.65 8.13 7.96
C GLU A 220 -5.21 9.54 7.88
N LYS A 221 -6.34 9.79 8.54
CA LYS A 221 -6.94 11.14 8.62
C LYS A 221 -6.00 12.14 9.29
N ASP A 222 -5.30 11.75 10.35
CA ASP A 222 -4.36 12.61 11.06
C ASP A 222 -3.11 12.90 10.23
N MET A 223 -2.52 11.89 9.62
CA MET A 223 -1.37 12.03 8.72
C MET A 223 -1.65 12.95 7.52
N ASN A 224 -2.86 12.89 6.97
CA ASN A 224 -3.24 13.74 5.84
C ASN A 224 -3.48 15.20 6.24
N LYS A 225 -3.97 15.47 7.45
CA LYS A 225 -4.25 16.84 7.93
C LYS A 225 -2.99 17.64 8.26
N SER A 226 -1.96 16.99 8.71
CA SER A 226 -0.74 17.63 9.19
C SER A 226 0.46 16.76 8.90
N PRO A 227 1.19 16.98 7.79
CA PRO A 227 2.46 16.32 7.57
C PRO A 227 3.40 16.68 8.73
N HIS A 228 3.85 15.64 9.44
CA HIS A 228 4.72 15.79 10.60
C HIS A 228 6.17 15.83 10.12
N ALA A 229 6.90 16.90 10.47
CA ALA A 229 8.30 17.05 10.04
C ALA A 229 9.18 15.89 10.53
N GLU A 230 8.93 15.39 11.73
CA GLU A 230 9.64 14.24 12.29
C GLU A 230 9.42 12.97 11.49
N MET A 231 8.33 12.83 10.75
CA MET A 231 8.12 11.68 9.86
C MET A 231 9.10 11.65 8.67
N TYR A 232 9.88 12.69 8.46
CA TYR A 232 11.04 12.65 7.57
C TYR A 232 12.25 11.89 8.13
N GLN A 233 12.19 11.46 9.41
CA GLN A 233 13.25 10.69 10.02
C GLN A 233 12.87 9.20 10.07
N PRO A 234 13.73 8.29 9.60
CA PRO A 234 13.43 6.85 9.52
C PRO A 234 13.01 6.22 10.85
N ILE A 235 13.56 6.70 11.95
CA ILE A 235 13.21 6.18 13.29
C ILE A 235 11.74 6.50 13.66
N TYR A 236 11.26 7.69 13.35
CA TYR A 236 9.86 8.04 13.60
C TYR A 236 8.92 7.26 12.69
N ARG A 237 9.29 7.06 11.43
CA ARG A 237 8.54 6.21 10.49
C ARG A 237 8.44 4.77 10.96
N LEU A 238 9.55 4.21 11.44
CA LEU A 238 9.54 2.86 12.00
C LEU A 238 8.59 2.75 13.21
N ILE A 239 8.71 3.66 14.18
CA ILE A 239 7.88 3.62 15.39
C ILE A 239 6.40 3.84 15.06
N SER A 240 6.07 4.80 14.19
CA SER A 240 4.69 5.03 13.77
C SER A 240 4.12 3.87 12.96
N SER A 241 4.95 3.20 12.15
CA SER A 241 4.54 2.01 11.40
C SER A 241 4.27 0.82 12.32
N ILE A 242 5.10 0.61 13.36
CA ILE A 242 4.86 -0.43 14.38
C ILE A 242 3.53 -0.15 15.10
N PHE A 243 3.31 1.10 15.53
CA PHE A 243 2.06 1.50 16.19
C PHE A 243 0.84 1.25 15.29
N SER A 244 0.91 1.65 14.02
CA SER A 244 -0.18 1.42 13.06
C SER A 244 -0.45 -0.07 12.85
N ASN A 245 0.58 -0.92 12.80
CA ASN A 245 0.42 -2.37 12.68
C ASN A 245 -0.21 -3.01 13.93
N GLU A 246 0.04 -2.47 15.11
CA GLU A 246 -0.65 -2.90 16.34
C GLU A 246 -2.16 -2.62 16.23
N LEU A 247 -2.56 -1.48 15.66
CA LEU A 247 -3.96 -1.19 15.39
C LEU A 247 -4.57 -2.16 14.38
N VAL A 248 -3.82 -2.56 13.33
CA VAL A 248 -4.27 -3.58 12.36
C VAL A 248 -4.49 -4.93 13.04
N ALA A 249 -3.62 -5.35 13.95
CA ALA A 249 -3.80 -6.58 14.71
C ALA A 249 -5.08 -6.58 15.56
N LYS A 250 -5.41 -5.44 16.18
CA LYS A 250 -6.68 -5.27 16.92
C LYS A 250 -7.89 -5.41 15.99
N GLN A 251 -7.84 -4.87 14.77
CA GLN A 251 -8.92 -5.04 13.80
C GLN A 251 -9.22 -6.52 13.51
N LEU A 252 -8.19 -7.37 13.43
CA LEU A 252 -8.37 -8.80 13.20
C LEU A 252 -9.10 -9.50 14.36
N VAL A 253 -8.81 -9.11 15.60
CA VAL A 253 -9.55 -9.61 16.78
C VAL A 253 -11.01 -9.19 16.71
N THR A 254 -11.30 -7.92 16.49
CA THR A 254 -12.68 -7.41 16.36
C THR A 254 -13.45 -8.11 15.24
N LEU A 255 -12.81 -8.32 14.07
CA LEU A 255 -13.44 -9.03 12.96
C LEU A 255 -13.81 -10.48 13.32
N LYS A 256 -12.95 -11.18 14.05
CA LYS A 256 -13.25 -12.54 14.54
C LYS A 256 -14.46 -12.56 15.47
N GLU A 257 -14.52 -11.62 16.41
CA GLU A 257 -15.64 -11.49 17.34
C GLU A 257 -16.94 -11.19 16.59
N GLU A 258 -16.94 -10.29 15.58
CA GLU A 258 -18.11 -10.02 14.74
C GLU A 258 -18.50 -11.24 13.90
N ALA A 259 -17.54 -11.96 13.29
CA ALA A 259 -17.80 -13.17 12.53
C ALA A 259 -18.43 -14.28 13.40
N GLU A 260 -17.94 -14.50 14.61
CA GLU A 260 -18.52 -15.44 15.56
C GLU A 260 -19.93 -15.03 16.01
N LYS A 261 -20.14 -13.73 16.22
CA LYS A 261 -21.47 -13.21 16.56
C LYS A 261 -22.46 -13.47 15.43
N VAL A 262 -22.12 -13.16 14.18
CA VAL A 262 -22.94 -13.46 13.00
C VAL A 262 -23.18 -14.97 12.87
N GLU A 263 -22.18 -15.82 13.18
CA GLU A 263 -22.35 -17.27 13.11
C GLU A 263 -23.39 -17.80 14.10
N ARG A 264 -23.47 -17.21 15.29
CA ARG A 264 -24.47 -17.57 16.33
C ARG A 264 -25.89 -17.06 16.02
N MET A 265 -26.02 -16.02 15.19
CA MET A 265 -27.31 -15.45 14.83
C MET A 265 -28.09 -16.38 13.90
N SER A 266 -29.41 -16.48 14.12
CA SER A 266 -30.30 -17.18 13.21
C SER A 266 -30.50 -16.41 11.88
N PRO A 267 -30.95 -17.07 10.79
CA PRO A 267 -31.33 -16.37 9.55
C PRO A 267 -32.34 -15.25 9.76
N GLU A 268 -33.31 -15.45 10.64
CA GLU A 268 -34.36 -14.45 10.97
C GLU A 268 -33.75 -13.23 11.65
N GLU A 269 -32.84 -13.41 12.62
CA GLU A 269 -32.14 -12.31 13.29
C GLU A 269 -31.27 -11.49 12.34
N LEU A 270 -30.72 -12.13 11.30
CA LEU A 270 -29.97 -11.46 10.23
C LEU A 270 -30.91 -10.83 9.17
N GLY A 271 -32.20 -11.20 9.16
CA GLY A 271 -33.18 -10.77 8.16
C GLY A 271 -32.98 -11.43 6.79
N ILE A 272 -32.33 -12.62 6.73
CA ILE A 272 -32.01 -13.34 5.47
C ILE A 272 -32.90 -14.57 5.21
N ASP A 273 -33.89 -14.82 6.02
CA ASP A 273 -34.82 -15.94 5.96
C ASP A 273 -35.63 -15.98 4.63
N THR A 274 -35.79 -14.85 3.97
CA THR A 274 -36.59 -14.68 2.74
C THR A 274 -35.70 -14.46 1.49
N CYS A 275 -34.57 -15.14 1.39
CA CYS A 275 -33.73 -15.06 0.17
C CYS A 275 -34.51 -15.48 -1.07
N GLN A 276 -34.53 -14.65 -2.11
CA GLN A 276 -35.26 -14.89 -3.35
C GLN A 276 -34.46 -15.68 -4.39
N PHE A 277 -33.18 -15.92 -4.18
CA PHE A 277 -32.27 -16.59 -5.14
C PHE A 277 -32.44 -16.07 -6.56
N LYS A 278 -32.46 -14.74 -6.74
CA LYS A 278 -32.68 -14.09 -8.04
C LYS A 278 -31.65 -14.52 -9.10
N SER A 279 -30.46 -14.91 -8.67
CA SER A 279 -29.40 -15.39 -9.53
C SER A 279 -28.83 -16.68 -8.95
N ASP A 280 -29.00 -17.79 -9.68
CA ASP A 280 -28.61 -19.11 -9.21
C ASP A 280 -27.10 -19.33 -9.30
N ASN A 281 -26.42 -18.63 -10.22
CA ASN A 281 -24.98 -18.80 -10.49
C ASN A 281 -24.33 -17.43 -10.73
N ILE A 282 -23.65 -16.95 -9.72
CA ILE A 282 -22.95 -15.66 -9.72
C ILE A 282 -21.45 -15.91 -9.68
N ILE A 283 -20.73 -15.32 -10.61
CA ILE A 283 -19.28 -15.39 -10.68
C ILE A 283 -18.72 -13.98 -10.48
N LEU A 284 -17.78 -13.84 -9.54
CA LEU A 284 -16.98 -12.64 -9.35
C LEU A 284 -15.54 -12.93 -9.76
N ILE A 285 -15.03 -12.19 -10.73
CA ILE A 285 -13.63 -12.22 -11.11
C ILE A 285 -12.98 -10.96 -10.54
N ILE A 286 -12.02 -11.15 -9.64
CA ILE A 286 -11.21 -10.08 -9.08
C ILE A 286 -9.86 -10.13 -9.80
N GLY A 287 -9.58 -9.10 -10.63
CA GLY A 287 -8.29 -8.89 -11.27
C GLY A 287 -7.30 -8.28 -10.29
N GLU A 288 -6.04 -8.22 -10.68
CA GLU A 288 -4.93 -7.72 -9.88
C GLU A 288 -4.11 -6.70 -10.67
N SER A 289 -3.84 -5.53 -10.07
CA SER A 289 -2.94 -4.50 -10.63
C SER A 289 -3.29 -4.06 -12.06
N TYR A 290 -4.58 -4.02 -12.42
CA TYR A 290 -5.00 -3.76 -13.80
C TYR A 290 -5.28 -2.28 -14.07
N ASN A 291 -4.33 -1.62 -14.71
CA ASN A 291 -4.48 -0.25 -15.18
C ASN A 291 -5.50 -0.18 -16.33
N ARG A 292 -6.61 0.53 -16.11
CA ARG A 292 -7.67 0.72 -17.10
C ARG A 292 -7.17 1.35 -18.40
N GLN A 293 -6.13 2.20 -18.35
CA GLN A 293 -5.58 2.89 -19.51
C GLN A 293 -4.82 1.95 -20.46
N HIS A 294 -4.45 0.72 -20.01
CA HIS A 294 -3.85 -0.33 -20.82
C HIS A 294 -4.88 -1.33 -21.38
N SER A 295 -6.18 -1.04 -21.24
CA SER A 295 -7.26 -1.88 -21.74
C SER A 295 -7.83 -1.36 -23.07
N GLN A 296 -7.79 -2.17 -24.12
CA GLN A 296 -8.44 -1.87 -25.40
C GLN A 296 -9.95 -1.60 -25.23
N LEU A 297 -10.63 -2.33 -24.34
CA LEU A 297 -12.04 -2.11 -24.02
C LEU A 297 -12.33 -0.68 -23.56
N TYR A 298 -11.35 -0.01 -22.96
CA TYR A 298 -11.43 1.37 -22.48
C TYR A 298 -10.70 2.39 -23.38
N GLY A 299 -10.32 1.98 -24.60
CA GLY A 299 -9.78 2.90 -25.60
C GLY A 299 -8.26 2.90 -25.75
N TYR A 300 -7.55 1.94 -25.13
CA TYR A 300 -6.13 1.76 -25.41
C TYR A 300 -5.91 1.38 -26.89
N ASN A 301 -4.87 1.91 -27.48
CA ASN A 301 -4.61 1.79 -28.92
C ASN A 301 -4.11 0.40 -29.36
N LEU A 302 -3.60 -0.41 -28.43
CA LEU A 302 -3.17 -1.78 -28.73
C LEU A 302 -4.29 -2.78 -28.38
N GLU A 303 -4.33 -3.89 -29.12
CA GLU A 303 -5.32 -4.95 -28.93
C GLU A 303 -5.02 -5.82 -27.70
N THR A 304 -5.10 -5.23 -26.52
CA THR A 304 -4.81 -5.91 -25.24
C THR A 304 -6.00 -6.70 -24.71
N THR A 305 -7.24 -6.39 -25.14
CA THR A 305 -8.45 -7.06 -24.64
C THR A 305 -9.47 -7.41 -25.76
N PRO A 306 -9.05 -8.15 -26.80
CA PRO A 306 -9.91 -8.43 -27.95
C PRO A 306 -11.14 -9.27 -27.62
N GLN A 307 -11.06 -10.19 -26.64
CA GLN A 307 -12.22 -11.01 -26.26
C GLN A 307 -13.29 -10.19 -25.55
N GLN A 308 -12.88 -9.32 -24.61
CA GLN A 308 -13.81 -8.40 -23.96
C GLN A 308 -14.47 -7.45 -24.97
N VAL A 309 -13.71 -6.93 -25.93
CA VAL A 309 -14.25 -6.08 -27.02
C VAL A 309 -15.24 -6.85 -27.89
N ALA A 310 -14.96 -8.11 -28.21
CA ALA A 310 -15.89 -8.95 -28.96
C ALA A 310 -17.21 -9.20 -28.21
N LEU A 311 -17.13 -9.48 -26.92
CA LEU A 311 -18.31 -9.67 -26.07
C LEU A 311 -19.12 -8.37 -25.89
N GLU A 312 -18.45 -7.20 -25.79
CA GLU A 312 -19.13 -5.90 -25.75
C GLU A 312 -19.87 -5.63 -27.07
N LYS A 313 -19.22 -5.83 -28.21
CA LYS A 313 -19.84 -5.69 -29.55
C LYS A 313 -21.04 -6.63 -29.74
N ALA A 314 -20.98 -7.82 -29.19
CA ALA A 314 -22.09 -8.78 -29.18
C ALA A 314 -23.21 -8.37 -28.19
N GLY A 315 -23.06 -7.30 -27.44
CA GLY A 315 -24.04 -6.81 -26.46
C GLY A 315 -24.17 -7.68 -25.20
N ARG A 316 -23.23 -8.61 -24.99
CA ARG A 316 -23.21 -9.56 -23.86
C ARG A 316 -22.45 -9.02 -22.67
N LEU A 317 -21.40 -8.25 -22.89
CA LEU A 317 -20.61 -7.57 -21.86
C LEU A 317 -21.01 -6.10 -21.80
N ILE A 318 -21.27 -5.61 -20.60
CA ILE A 318 -21.63 -4.23 -20.31
C ILE A 318 -20.50 -3.64 -19.47
N LYS A 319 -19.67 -2.78 -20.06
CA LYS A 319 -18.59 -2.10 -19.34
C LYS A 319 -19.11 -0.93 -18.53
N PHE A 320 -18.52 -0.72 -17.35
CA PHE A 320 -18.76 0.45 -16.52
C PHE A 320 -17.71 1.50 -16.82
N SER A 321 -18.15 2.73 -17.09
CA SER A 321 -17.27 3.82 -17.52
C SER A 321 -16.55 4.51 -16.37
N ASP A 322 -17.06 4.41 -15.12
CA ASP A 322 -16.60 5.15 -13.96
C ASP A 322 -16.58 4.31 -12.68
N ALA A 323 -15.69 3.31 -12.66
CA ALA A 323 -15.43 2.48 -11.50
C ALA A 323 -14.08 2.81 -10.86
N THR A 324 -14.06 2.87 -9.52
CA THR A 324 -12.87 3.15 -8.70
C THR A 324 -12.76 2.17 -7.55
N THR A 325 -11.56 2.04 -7.01
CA THR A 325 -11.28 1.26 -5.79
C THR A 325 -10.97 2.18 -4.61
N PRO A 326 -11.23 1.76 -3.37
CA PRO A 326 -10.94 2.57 -2.18
C PRO A 326 -9.46 2.63 -1.82
N TRP A 327 -8.68 1.68 -2.28
CA TRP A 327 -7.24 1.54 -2.01
C TRP A 327 -6.47 1.09 -3.25
N ASN A 328 -5.15 1.30 -3.24
CA ASN A 328 -4.23 0.82 -4.28
C ASN A 328 -3.37 -0.37 -3.80
N LEU A 329 -3.80 -1.07 -2.76
CA LEU A 329 -3.13 -2.25 -2.18
C LEU A 329 -4.16 -3.35 -1.95
N THR A 330 -3.88 -4.54 -2.44
CA THR A 330 -4.79 -5.69 -2.43
C THR A 330 -5.34 -6.01 -1.06
N SER A 331 -4.51 -6.12 -0.03
CA SER A 331 -4.96 -6.43 1.34
C SER A 331 -5.94 -5.39 1.91
N PHE A 332 -5.71 -4.11 1.62
CA PHE A 332 -6.61 -3.03 2.05
C PHE A 332 -7.91 -3.00 1.24
N VAL A 333 -7.84 -3.27 -0.07
CA VAL A 333 -9.04 -3.39 -0.90
C VAL A 333 -9.92 -4.52 -0.40
N PHE A 334 -9.35 -5.69 -0.11
CA PHE A 334 -10.10 -6.85 0.37
C PHE A 334 -10.80 -6.61 1.72
N LYS A 335 -10.21 -5.84 2.63
CA LYS A 335 -10.87 -5.43 3.88
C LYS A 335 -12.23 -4.78 3.60
N HIS A 336 -12.27 -3.87 2.63
CA HIS A 336 -13.48 -3.14 2.25
C HIS A 336 -14.39 -3.93 1.28
N LEU A 337 -13.80 -4.80 0.47
CA LEU A 337 -14.52 -5.62 -0.49
C LEU A 337 -15.30 -6.76 0.17
N MET A 338 -14.71 -7.40 1.19
CA MET A 338 -15.27 -8.62 1.78
C MET A 338 -16.26 -8.36 2.91
N THR A 339 -16.40 -7.12 3.37
CA THR A 339 -17.38 -6.72 4.39
C THR A 339 -18.53 -5.92 3.79
N THR A 340 -19.56 -5.66 4.58
CA THR A 340 -20.65 -4.74 4.20
C THR A 340 -20.35 -3.27 4.53
N TYR A 341 -19.15 -2.98 5.02
CA TYR A 341 -18.64 -1.64 5.26
C TYR A 341 -18.36 -0.91 3.95
N CYS A 342 -18.68 0.36 3.90
CA CYS A 342 -18.27 1.25 2.82
C CYS A 342 -17.49 2.44 3.38
N VAL A 343 -16.44 2.86 2.68
CA VAL A 343 -15.59 3.97 3.11
C VAL A 343 -16.43 5.22 3.38
N GLY A 344 -16.35 5.73 4.61
CA GLY A 344 -17.15 6.86 5.10
C GLY A 344 -18.30 6.48 6.00
N ASP A 345 -18.54 5.19 6.23
CA ASP A 345 -19.45 4.72 7.28
C ASP A 345 -18.88 4.99 8.68
N ASP A 346 -19.73 4.92 9.70
CA ASP A 346 -19.32 5.01 11.11
C ASP A 346 -18.58 3.73 11.53
N GLY A 347 -17.57 3.88 12.40
CA GLY A 347 -16.75 2.75 12.86
C GLY A 347 -15.69 2.35 11.84
N ASP A 348 -15.28 1.09 11.90
CA ASP A 348 -14.24 0.52 11.04
C ASP A 348 -14.77 -0.71 10.27
N TRP A 349 -14.07 -1.11 9.22
CA TRP A 349 -14.46 -2.24 8.37
C TRP A 349 -14.65 -3.55 9.17
N CYS A 350 -13.90 -3.76 10.24
CA CYS A 350 -13.95 -4.95 11.08
C CYS A 350 -15.17 -5.01 12.01
N ASP A 351 -15.91 -3.89 12.12
CA ASP A 351 -17.18 -3.83 12.88
C ASP A 351 -18.39 -4.34 12.06
N TYR A 352 -18.15 -4.69 10.80
CA TYR A 352 -19.21 -5.05 9.85
C TYR A 352 -19.11 -6.52 9.43
N PRO A 353 -20.25 -7.19 9.16
CA PRO A 353 -20.24 -8.59 8.79
C PRO A 353 -19.58 -8.84 7.43
N LEU A 354 -18.96 -10.00 7.33
CA LEU A 354 -18.43 -10.54 6.08
C LEU A 354 -19.57 -10.92 5.14
N PHE A 355 -19.65 -10.35 3.94
CA PHE A 355 -20.80 -10.59 3.04
C PHE A 355 -20.88 -12.02 2.54
N CYS A 356 -19.73 -12.72 2.34
CA CYS A 356 -19.71 -14.12 1.98
C CYS A 356 -20.34 -15.01 3.05
N GLN A 357 -20.16 -14.67 4.34
CA GLN A 357 -20.80 -15.36 5.44
C GLN A 357 -22.33 -15.18 5.38
N LEU A 358 -22.81 -13.97 5.08
CA LEU A 358 -24.24 -13.70 4.89
C LEU A 358 -24.82 -14.52 3.74
N LEU A 359 -24.11 -14.64 2.61
CA LEU A 359 -24.55 -15.45 1.48
C LEU A 359 -24.64 -16.94 1.84
N ARG A 360 -23.65 -17.46 2.57
CA ARG A 360 -23.70 -18.87 3.06
C ARG A 360 -24.91 -19.11 3.96
N LYS A 361 -25.13 -18.23 4.93
CA LYS A 361 -26.30 -18.31 5.82
C LYS A 361 -27.61 -18.20 5.07
N ALA A 362 -27.64 -17.49 3.94
CA ALA A 362 -28.81 -17.42 3.07
C ALA A 362 -29.01 -18.68 2.21
N GLY A 363 -28.04 -19.60 2.15
CA GLY A 363 -28.11 -20.87 1.43
C GLY A 363 -27.35 -20.92 0.10
N TYR A 364 -26.47 -19.94 -0.17
CA TYR A 364 -25.51 -20.03 -1.29
C TYR A 364 -24.32 -20.91 -0.90
N LYS A 365 -23.83 -21.69 -1.87
CA LYS A 365 -22.49 -22.30 -1.82
C LYS A 365 -21.48 -21.24 -2.25
N VAL A 366 -20.52 -20.93 -1.40
CA VAL A 366 -19.51 -19.89 -1.67
C VAL A 366 -18.16 -20.54 -1.94
N ASN A 367 -17.62 -20.32 -3.14
CA ASN A 367 -16.36 -20.87 -3.59
C ASN A 367 -15.35 -19.74 -3.80
N PHE A 368 -14.14 -19.86 -3.25
CA PHE A 368 -13.06 -18.88 -3.39
C PHE A 368 -11.81 -19.55 -3.96
N LEU A 369 -11.54 -19.32 -5.24
CA LEU A 369 -10.38 -19.84 -5.96
C LEU A 369 -9.41 -18.68 -6.21
N THR A 370 -8.17 -18.82 -5.73
CA THR A 370 -7.20 -17.73 -5.72
C THR A 370 -5.82 -18.18 -6.15
N ASN A 371 -5.10 -17.33 -6.88
CA ASN A 371 -3.68 -17.48 -7.16
C ASN A 371 -2.79 -16.66 -6.23
N GLN A 372 -3.33 -16.08 -5.16
CA GLN A 372 -2.56 -15.23 -4.26
C GLN A 372 -2.60 -15.74 -2.81
N PHE A 373 -3.71 -15.66 -2.14
CA PHE A 373 -3.81 -15.81 -0.69
C PHE A 373 -4.29 -17.21 -0.28
N LEU A 374 -3.35 -18.14 -0.11
CA LEU A 374 -3.65 -19.47 0.43
C LEU A 374 -3.06 -19.66 1.82
N PRO A 375 -3.82 -20.23 2.77
CA PRO A 375 -3.28 -20.62 4.07
C PRO A 375 -2.12 -21.60 3.89
N HIS A 376 -0.97 -21.34 4.54
CA HIS A 376 0.19 -22.22 4.54
C HIS A 376 0.79 -22.59 3.17
N ALA A 377 0.54 -21.82 2.13
CA ALA A 377 1.13 -22.04 0.81
C ALA A 377 2.64 -21.76 0.85
N LYS A 378 3.47 -22.80 0.84
CA LYS A 378 4.93 -22.69 0.78
C LYS A 378 5.45 -22.08 -0.53
N ASP A 379 4.63 -22.11 -1.57
CA ASP A 379 4.96 -21.70 -2.95
C ASP A 379 4.13 -20.50 -3.43
N ALA A 380 3.45 -19.79 -2.54
CA ALA A 380 2.74 -18.57 -2.90
C ALA A 380 3.76 -17.54 -3.39
N ILE A 381 3.64 -17.16 -4.66
CA ILE A 381 4.62 -16.31 -5.35
C ILE A 381 4.70 -14.92 -4.72
N TYR A 382 3.71 -14.49 -3.97
CA TYR A 382 3.68 -13.27 -3.16
C TYR A 382 2.55 -13.39 -2.12
N ASP A 383 2.82 -13.98 -0.97
CA ASP A 383 1.97 -13.77 0.20
C ASP A 383 2.38 -12.44 0.87
N PHE A 384 1.99 -11.33 0.26
CA PHE A 384 2.20 -9.99 0.82
C PHE A 384 1.35 -9.70 2.06
N SER A 385 0.72 -10.72 2.62
CA SER A 385 -0.29 -10.50 3.64
C SER A 385 -0.43 -11.68 4.62
N GLY A 386 0.64 -12.14 5.23
CA GLY A 386 0.57 -13.18 6.30
C GLY A 386 -0.39 -12.82 7.43
N GLY A 387 -0.77 -11.55 7.51
CA GLY A 387 -1.92 -11.09 8.25
C GLY A 387 -3.20 -11.00 7.43
N PHE A 388 -3.22 -11.49 6.17
CA PHE A 388 -4.42 -11.38 5.35
C PHE A 388 -5.55 -12.19 5.98
N PHE A 389 -6.57 -11.49 6.43
CA PHE A 389 -7.63 -12.08 7.24
C PHE A 389 -8.36 -13.25 6.58
N LEU A 390 -8.35 -13.37 5.25
CA LEU A 390 -8.92 -14.52 4.52
C LEU A 390 -8.12 -15.81 4.72
N ASN A 391 -6.90 -15.76 5.21
CA ASN A 391 -6.08 -16.94 5.54
C ASN A 391 -6.24 -17.39 6.99
N ASP A 392 -6.86 -16.58 7.83
CA ASP A 392 -7.24 -17.02 9.17
C ASP A 392 -8.23 -18.19 9.09
N GLU A 393 -7.99 -19.24 9.83
CA GLU A 393 -8.77 -20.49 9.75
C GLU A 393 -10.25 -20.27 10.06
N LEU A 394 -10.57 -19.50 11.11
CA LEU A 394 -11.94 -19.20 11.50
C LEU A 394 -12.64 -18.37 10.41
N LEU A 395 -12.01 -17.26 10.01
CA LEU A 395 -12.59 -16.35 9.03
C LEU A 395 -12.75 -16.98 7.64
N SER A 396 -11.80 -17.85 7.25
CA SER A 396 -11.91 -18.60 6.00
C SER A 396 -13.08 -19.58 6.05
N LYS A 397 -13.22 -20.32 7.16
CA LYS A 397 -14.23 -21.35 7.35
C LYS A 397 -15.66 -20.79 7.38
N VAL A 398 -15.87 -19.62 7.96
CA VAL A 398 -17.21 -19.01 8.01
C VAL A 398 -17.63 -18.39 6.69
N GLN A 399 -16.69 -18.08 5.80
CA GLN A 399 -16.96 -17.44 4.50
C GLN A 399 -17.07 -18.41 3.33
N PHE A 400 -16.24 -19.45 3.29
CA PHE A 400 -16.04 -20.27 2.08
C PHE A 400 -16.33 -21.73 2.32
N ASP A 401 -17.06 -22.35 1.39
CA ASP A 401 -17.31 -23.80 1.34
C ASP A 401 -16.20 -24.51 0.60
N VAL A 402 -15.59 -23.87 -0.41
CA VAL A 402 -14.53 -24.44 -1.23
C VAL A 402 -13.40 -23.42 -1.39
N ARG A 403 -12.17 -23.88 -1.21
CA ARG A 403 -10.95 -23.16 -1.58
C ARG A 403 -10.00 -24.10 -2.33
N ASN A 404 -9.19 -23.57 -3.25
CA ASN A 404 -8.11 -24.32 -3.84
C ASN A 404 -6.94 -24.49 -2.84
N GLU A 405 -6.15 -25.56 -3.05
CA GLU A 405 -5.11 -25.99 -2.11
C GLU A 405 -3.72 -25.44 -2.47
N LYS A 406 -3.53 -24.98 -3.71
CA LYS A 406 -2.25 -24.47 -4.23
C LYS A 406 -2.47 -23.31 -5.19
N THR A 407 -1.50 -22.43 -5.25
CA THR A 407 -1.40 -21.40 -6.29
C THR A 407 -0.81 -21.99 -7.57
N HIS A 408 -1.05 -21.32 -8.67
CA HIS A 408 -0.58 -21.73 -9.99
C HIS A 408 0.28 -20.64 -10.62
N LEU A 409 1.17 -21.03 -11.50
CA LEU A 409 1.96 -20.07 -12.29
C LEU A 409 1.08 -19.24 -13.22
N TRP A 410 -0.03 -19.83 -13.70
CA TRP A 410 -0.94 -19.22 -14.66
C TRP A 410 -2.38 -19.24 -14.16
N ASP A 411 -3.10 -18.12 -14.33
CA ASP A 411 -4.49 -17.98 -13.89
C ASP A 411 -5.46 -18.94 -14.61
N GLU A 412 -5.12 -19.42 -15.81
CA GLU A 412 -5.95 -20.42 -16.52
C GLU A 412 -6.11 -21.73 -15.74
N ASP A 413 -5.19 -22.05 -14.82
CA ASP A 413 -5.27 -23.26 -14.01
C ASP A 413 -6.32 -23.16 -12.87
N LEU A 414 -6.74 -21.95 -12.48
CA LEU A 414 -7.87 -21.78 -11.56
C LEU A 414 -9.18 -22.33 -12.13
N LEU A 415 -9.34 -22.28 -13.44
CA LEU A 415 -10.52 -22.88 -14.08
C LEU A 415 -10.50 -24.41 -13.99
N LYS A 416 -9.31 -25.04 -14.05
CA LYS A 416 -9.15 -26.46 -13.80
C LYS A 416 -9.46 -26.83 -12.34
N ASP A 417 -9.07 -25.99 -11.39
CA ASP A 417 -9.45 -26.15 -9.99
C ASP A 417 -10.97 -26.02 -9.81
N TYR A 418 -11.62 -25.09 -10.49
CA TYR A 418 -13.07 -24.99 -10.50
C TYR A 418 -13.74 -26.27 -10.97
N GLU A 419 -13.30 -26.84 -12.10
CA GLU A 419 -13.84 -28.10 -12.63
C GLU A 419 -13.64 -29.25 -11.63
N ARG A 420 -12.47 -29.34 -11.03
CA ARG A 420 -12.12 -30.41 -10.10
C ARG A 420 -12.85 -30.29 -8.76
N LEU A 421 -12.94 -29.09 -8.21
CA LEU A 421 -13.37 -28.86 -6.82
C LEU A 421 -14.85 -28.47 -6.71
N VAL A 422 -15.39 -27.80 -7.71
CA VAL A 422 -16.74 -27.22 -7.66
C VAL A 422 -17.69 -27.96 -8.59
N ALA A 423 -17.33 -28.15 -9.87
CA ALA A 423 -18.21 -28.71 -10.87
C ALA A 423 -18.34 -30.25 -10.76
N SER A 424 -17.31 -30.93 -10.23
CA SER A 424 -17.31 -32.40 -10.12
C SER A 424 -18.20 -32.97 -8.98
N ASP A 425 -18.85 -32.11 -8.22
CA ASP A 425 -19.70 -32.47 -7.06
C ASP A 425 -19.02 -33.36 -5.98
N THR A 426 -17.68 -33.46 -6.02
CA THR A 426 -16.89 -34.31 -5.13
C THR A 426 -16.65 -33.69 -3.76
N MET A 427 -16.93 -32.41 -3.57
CA MET A 427 -16.80 -31.74 -2.29
C MET A 427 -18.09 -31.77 -1.47
N ARG A 428 -18.02 -32.42 -0.34
CA ARG A 428 -19.11 -32.48 0.64
C ARG A 428 -19.38 -31.09 1.22
N TYR A 429 -20.64 -30.69 1.26
CA TYR A 429 -21.06 -29.44 1.90
C TYR A 429 -20.66 -29.42 3.38
N VAL A 430 -20.12 -28.29 3.81
CA VAL A 430 -19.72 -28.10 5.21
C VAL A 430 -20.94 -28.03 6.16
N VAL A 431 -22.12 -27.68 5.63
CA VAL A 431 -23.38 -27.72 6.37
C VAL A 431 -24.07 -29.05 6.10
N PRO A 432 -24.14 -29.98 7.07
CA PRO A 432 -24.81 -31.27 6.88
C PRO A 432 -26.28 -31.03 6.51
N ASN A 433 -26.74 -31.74 5.48
CA ASN A 433 -28.14 -31.88 5.06
C ASN A 433 -28.83 -30.69 4.38
N VAL A 434 -28.13 -29.62 4.00
CA VAL A 434 -28.75 -28.54 3.21
C VAL A 434 -28.13 -28.49 1.81
N LYS A 435 -28.93 -28.85 0.78
CA LYS A 435 -28.52 -28.66 -0.62
C LYS A 435 -28.52 -27.15 -0.90
N PRO A 436 -27.38 -26.55 -1.34
CA PRO A 436 -27.35 -25.14 -1.68
C PRO A 436 -28.34 -24.86 -2.83
N LYS A 437 -28.99 -23.72 -2.75
CA LYS A 437 -29.96 -23.25 -3.74
C LYS A 437 -29.35 -22.35 -4.81
N GLY A 438 -28.11 -21.87 -4.57
CA GLY A 438 -27.36 -21.05 -5.53
C GLY A 438 -25.87 -21.20 -5.32
N ASN A 439 -25.08 -20.79 -6.32
CA ASN A 439 -23.62 -20.78 -6.28
C ASN A 439 -23.10 -19.36 -6.40
N PHE A 440 -22.13 -19.03 -5.57
CA PHE A 440 -21.31 -17.82 -5.69
C PHE A 440 -19.84 -18.22 -5.77
N THR A 441 -19.21 -17.96 -6.91
CA THR A 441 -17.82 -18.35 -7.14
C THR A 441 -16.95 -17.12 -7.36
N ILE A 442 -15.88 -17.00 -6.59
CA ILE A 442 -14.87 -15.96 -6.73
C ILE A 442 -13.63 -16.55 -7.38
N PHE A 443 -13.19 -15.97 -8.50
CA PHE A 443 -11.88 -16.17 -9.10
C PHE A 443 -11.01 -14.96 -8.79
N HIS A 444 -10.00 -15.13 -7.94
CA HIS A 444 -9.04 -14.10 -7.61
C HIS A 444 -7.73 -14.37 -8.35
N LEU A 445 -7.46 -13.55 -9.34
CA LEU A 445 -6.36 -13.75 -10.27
C LEU A 445 -5.06 -13.14 -9.75
N ILE A 446 -3.92 -13.65 -10.22
CA ILE A 446 -2.63 -12.98 -10.07
C ILE A 446 -2.45 -11.86 -11.12
N GLY A 447 -3.24 -11.89 -12.18
CA GLY A 447 -3.40 -10.83 -13.16
C GLY A 447 -2.11 -10.20 -13.66
N GLN A 448 -2.04 -8.88 -13.50
CA GLN A 448 -0.90 -8.05 -13.91
C GLN A 448 0.05 -7.72 -12.76
N HIS A 449 0.03 -8.49 -11.67
CA HIS A 449 0.95 -8.27 -10.55
C HIS A 449 2.42 -8.21 -11.00
N VAL A 450 3.23 -7.35 -10.39
CA VAL A 450 4.69 -7.32 -10.56
C VAL A 450 5.26 -8.73 -10.28
N ASN A 451 6.13 -9.27 -10.98
CA ASN A 451 6.95 -8.99 -12.13
C ASN A 451 6.20 -9.35 -13.44
N TYR A 452 5.85 -8.38 -14.27
CA TYR A 452 4.99 -8.57 -15.47
C TYR A 452 5.54 -9.58 -16.48
N ARG A 453 6.87 -9.73 -16.56
CA ARG A 453 7.55 -10.67 -17.46
C ARG A 453 7.06 -12.11 -17.28
N VAL A 454 6.67 -12.50 -16.07
CA VAL A 454 6.24 -13.87 -15.74
C VAL A 454 4.72 -14.04 -15.73
N ARG A 455 3.96 -12.98 -16.03
CA ARG A 455 2.50 -13.01 -16.04
C ARG A 455 1.88 -13.42 -17.38
N CYS A 456 2.71 -13.61 -18.40
CA CYS A 456 2.29 -14.15 -19.68
C CYS A 456 3.25 -15.28 -20.10
N PRO A 457 2.74 -16.45 -20.48
CA PRO A 457 3.57 -17.53 -21.03
C PRO A 457 4.39 -17.03 -22.22
N LYS A 458 5.69 -17.31 -22.27
CA LYS A 458 6.59 -16.84 -23.34
C LYS A 458 6.07 -17.14 -24.73
N LYS A 459 5.41 -18.31 -24.92
CA LYS A 459 4.84 -18.72 -26.19
C LYS A 459 3.58 -17.93 -26.60
N LYS A 460 2.95 -17.23 -25.64
CA LYS A 460 1.73 -16.42 -25.85
C LYS A 460 2.03 -14.92 -25.89
N MET A 461 3.31 -14.48 -25.84
CA MET A 461 3.65 -13.06 -25.91
C MET A 461 3.26 -12.47 -27.26
N LYS A 462 2.51 -11.36 -27.23
CA LYS A 462 1.99 -10.65 -28.41
C LYS A 462 2.71 -9.31 -28.67
N PHE A 463 3.12 -8.60 -27.62
CA PHE A 463 3.69 -7.28 -27.72
C PHE A 463 5.19 -7.26 -27.45
N PHE A 464 5.91 -6.45 -28.22
CA PHE A 464 7.36 -6.29 -28.18
C PHE A 464 7.71 -4.81 -28.23
N THR A 465 8.92 -4.42 -27.92
CA THR A 465 9.37 -3.01 -27.92
C THR A 465 9.13 -2.29 -29.23
N SER A 466 9.11 -3.01 -30.35
CA SER A 466 8.82 -2.49 -31.69
C SER A 466 7.36 -2.01 -31.89
N ASN A 467 6.45 -2.40 -31.01
CA ASN A 467 5.05 -1.94 -31.05
C ASN A 467 4.85 -0.53 -30.47
N TYR A 468 5.90 0.06 -29.88
CA TYR A 468 5.79 1.32 -29.13
C TYR A 468 6.68 2.41 -29.73
N ASN A 469 6.13 3.61 -29.76
CA ASN A 469 6.88 4.82 -30.05
C ASN A 469 6.79 5.76 -28.82
N LEU A 470 7.67 5.53 -27.84
CA LEU A 470 7.71 6.23 -26.56
C LEU A 470 9.10 6.84 -26.34
N PRO A 471 9.42 7.95 -27.01
CA PRO A 471 10.78 8.53 -27.01
C PRO A 471 11.23 9.05 -25.64
N ALA A 472 10.28 9.34 -24.74
CA ALA A 472 10.58 9.78 -23.38
C ALA A 472 11.01 8.64 -22.44
N ASN A 473 10.73 7.38 -22.83
CA ASN A 473 11.01 6.21 -22.01
C ASN A 473 12.32 5.53 -22.46
N SER A 474 13.06 5.00 -21.50
CA SER A 474 14.23 4.17 -21.78
C SER A 474 13.83 2.84 -22.43
N PRO A 475 14.73 2.15 -23.16
CA PRO A 475 14.45 0.83 -23.74
C PRO A 475 14.00 -0.22 -22.71
N LYS A 476 14.48 -0.12 -21.46
CA LYS A 476 14.08 -0.99 -20.35
C LYS A 476 12.62 -0.74 -19.94
N GLU A 477 12.22 0.51 -19.86
CA GLU A 477 10.84 0.90 -19.52
C GLU A 477 9.87 0.46 -20.61
N VAL A 478 10.18 0.73 -21.88
CA VAL A 478 9.37 0.26 -23.02
C VAL A 478 9.21 -1.27 -23.02
N LYS A 479 10.27 -1.99 -22.64
CA LYS A 479 10.21 -3.44 -22.53
C LYS A 479 9.29 -3.89 -21.38
N ASN A 480 9.27 -3.18 -20.25
CA ASN A 480 8.35 -3.47 -19.14
C ASN A 480 6.90 -3.16 -19.53
N ILE A 481 6.65 -2.07 -20.26
CA ILE A 481 5.31 -1.77 -20.82
C ILE A 481 4.85 -2.93 -21.72
N ALA A 482 5.72 -3.43 -22.61
CA ALA A 482 5.40 -4.55 -23.46
C ALA A 482 5.08 -5.84 -22.67
N TYR A 483 5.78 -6.09 -21.56
CA TYR A 483 5.46 -7.21 -20.67
C TYR A 483 4.11 -7.03 -19.98
N TYR A 484 3.81 -5.82 -19.52
CA TYR A 484 2.53 -5.49 -18.91
C TYR A 484 1.37 -5.67 -19.89
N ASP A 485 1.50 -5.19 -21.11
CA ASP A 485 0.48 -5.36 -22.15
C ASP A 485 0.32 -6.83 -22.57
N CYS A 486 1.40 -7.62 -22.59
CA CYS A 486 1.32 -9.07 -22.77
C CYS A 486 0.58 -9.74 -21.61
N ALA A 487 0.79 -9.30 -20.37
CA ALA A 487 0.06 -9.81 -19.21
C ALA A 487 -1.43 -9.46 -19.30
N THR A 488 -1.77 -8.25 -19.72
CA THR A 488 -3.15 -7.79 -19.92
C THR A 488 -3.85 -8.60 -21.01
N TRP A 489 -3.19 -8.82 -22.14
CA TRP A 489 -3.71 -9.65 -23.24
C TRP A 489 -3.89 -11.12 -22.85
N TYR A 490 -2.95 -11.68 -22.09
CA TYR A 490 -3.08 -13.04 -21.56
C TYR A 490 -4.23 -13.16 -20.58
N ASN A 491 -4.38 -12.18 -19.68
CA ASN A 491 -5.46 -12.12 -18.71
C ASN A 491 -6.84 -11.99 -19.39
N ASP A 492 -6.95 -11.27 -20.53
CA ASP A 492 -8.14 -11.25 -21.38
C ASP A 492 -8.51 -12.66 -21.86
N SER A 493 -7.52 -13.48 -22.22
CA SER A 493 -7.76 -14.87 -22.64
C SER A 493 -8.25 -15.76 -21.49
N VAL A 494 -7.77 -15.52 -20.28
CA VAL A 494 -8.23 -16.21 -19.06
C VAL A 494 -9.68 -15.83 -18.74
N MET A 495 -9.99 -14.55 -18.76
CA MET A 495 -11.37 -14.06 -18.55
C MET A 495 -12.32 -14.59 -19.63
N GLY A 496 -11.89 -14.64 -20.90
CA GLY A 496 -12.64 -15.25 -21.99
C GLY A 496 -12.93 -16.74 -21.74
N ALA A 497 -11.94 -17.50 -21.27
CA ALA A 497 -12.14 -18.91 -20.93
C ALA A 497 -13.13 -19.10 -19.77
N ILE A 498 -13.11 -18.22 -18.76
CA ILE A 498 -14.11 -18.24 -17.69
C ILE A 498 -15.51 -17.93 -18.26
N VAL A 499 -15.65 -16.90 -19.10
CA VAL A 499 -16.92 -16.59 -19.75
C VAL A 499 -17.42 -17.78 -20.59
N ASP A 500 -16.55 -18.41 -21.37
CA ASP A 500 -16.88 -19.59 -22.20
C ASP A 500 -17.35 -20.77 -21.35
N ARG A 501 -16.79 -20.96 -20.16
CA ARG A 501 -17.21 -22.00 -19.24
C ARG A 501 -18.67 -21.84 -18.79
N PHE A 502 -19.11 -20.59 -18.58
CA PHE A 502 -20.44 -20.30 -18.04
C PHE A 502 -21.46 -19.82 -19.09
N LYS A 503 -21.10 -19.67 -20.34
CA LYS A 503 -21.96 -19.08 -21.39
C LYS A 503 -23.28 -19.83 -21.64
N ASP A 504 -23.28 -21.16 -21.43
CA ASP A 504 -24.43 -22.02 -21.62
C ASP A 504 -25.21 -22.31 -20.33
N GLU A 505 -24.77 -21.73 -19.21
CA GLU A 505 -25.46 -21.78 -17.94
C GLU A 505 -26.30 -20.51 -17.71
N GLU A 506 -27.23 -20.54 -16.74
CA GLU A 506 -27.85 -19.31 -16.26
C GLU A 506 -26.87 -18.62 -15.32
N ALA A 507 -26.04 -17.75 -15.87
CA ALA A 507 -24.92 -17.16 -15.13
C ALA A 507 -24.75 -15.66 -15.40
N ILE A 508 -24.38 -14.94 -14.35
CA ILE A 508 -23.91 -13.56 -14.38
C ILE A 508 -22.48 -13.50 -13.88
N ILE A 509 -21.61 -12.81 -14.62
CA ILE A 509 -20.19 -12.65 -14.28
C ILE A 509 -19.91 -11.19 -14.08
N ILE A 510 -19.37 -10.83 -12.92
CA ILE A 510 -18.91 -9.50 -12.56
C ILE A 510 -17.38 -9.53 -12.56
N PHE A 511 -16.75 -8.58 -13.23
CA PHE A 511 -15.31 -8.36 -13.19
C PHE A 511 -14.98 -6.95 -12.74
N PHE A 512 -13.99 -6.80 -11.90
CA PHE A 512 -13.22 -5.58 -11.67
C PHE A 512 -11.83 -5.94 -11.19
N SER A 513 -10.87 -5.01 -11.34
CA SER A 513 -9.58 -5.14 -10.68
C SER A 513 -9.65 -4.62 -9.26
N ASP A 514 -8.88 -5.23 -8.36
CA ASP A 514 -8.72 -4.77 -6.98
C ASP A 514 -8.17 -3.34 -6.94
N HIS A 515 -7.12 -3.06 -7.71
CA HIS A 515 -6.57 -1.72 -7.94
C HIS A 515 -5.92 -1.62 -9.33
N GLY A 516 -5.52 -0.43 -9.70
CA GLY A 516 -4.71 -0.17 -10.88
C GLY A 516 -3.20 -0.23 -10.57
N GLU A 517 -2.41 0.11 -11.58
CA GLU A 517 -0.94 0.11 -11.53
C GLU A 517 -0.40 1.24 -12.39
N GLU A 518 0.61 1.97 -11.92
CA GLU A 518 1.33 2.90 -12.77
C GLU A 518 2.35 2.14 -13.64
N VAL A 519 2.36 2.41 -14.95
CA VAL A 519 3.20 1.68 -15.91
C VAL A 519 3.88 2.67 -16.85
N TYR A 520 4.77 3.50 -16.33
CA TYR A 520 5.55 4.49 -17.08
C TYR A 520 4.71 5.39 -17.99
N GLY A 521 3.49 5.72 -17.58
CA GLY A 521 2.53 6.49 -18.37
C GLY A 521 2.79 7.99 -18.41
N PRO A 522 1.97 8.75 -19.18
CA PRO A 522 2.02 10.20 -19.19
C PRO A 522 1.81 10.77 -17.78
N GLY A 523 2.73 11.60 -17.32
CA GLY A 523 2.72 12.20 -15.97
C GLY A 523 3.64 11.53 -14.96
N SER A 524 4.07 10.28 -15.19
CA SER A 524 5.06 9.55 -14.39
C SER A 524 5.92 8.63 -15.25
N VAL A 525 6.51 9.20 -16.29
CA VAL A 525 7.28 8.51 -17.35
C VAL A 525 8.34 7.54 -16.80
N HIS A 526 8.90 7.80 -15.63
CA HIS A 526 9.94 6.95 -15.02
C HIS A 526 9.45 6.15 -13.81
N HIS A 527 8.14 6.16 -13.53
CA HIS A 527 7.55 5.42 -12.42
C HIS A 527 6.79 4.18 -12.91
N CYS A 528 6.94 3.08 -12.19
CA CYS A 528 6.19 1.85 -12.40
C CYS A 528 5.94 1.19 -11.04
N GLY A 529 4.72 0.75 -10.79
CA GLY A 529 4.29 0.21 -9.52
C GLY A 529 3.21 1.04 -8.87
N ARG A 530 3.10 0.97 -7.56
CA ARG A 530 2.08 1.66 -6.75
C ARG A 530 2.72 2.66 -5.81
N SER A 531 2.04 3.77 -5.61
CA SER A 531 2.46 4.82 -4.70
C SER A 531 1.94 4.53 -3.29
N HIS A 532 2.84 4.45 -2.32
CA HIS A 532 2.48 4.23 -0.91
C HIS A 532 2.36 5.57 -0.18
N THR A 533 1.56 6.49 -0.72
CA THR A 533 1.41 7.85 -0.20
C THR A 533 -0.05 8.20 0.06
N THR A 534 -0.29 8.99 1.10
CA THR A 534 -1.60 9.63 1.35
C THR A 534 -1.79 10.91 0.53
N ASN A 535 -0.72 11.42 -0.09
CA ASN A 535 -0.80 12.57 -1.01
C ASN A 535 -1.15 12.10 -2.42
N ILE A 536 -2.43 11.80 -2.65
CA ILE A 536 -2.93 11.25 -3.90
C ILE A 536 -3.10 12.38 -4.92
N THR A 537 -2.26 12.36 -5.96
CA THR A 537 -2.36 13.27 -7.12
C THR A 537 -3.40 12.76 -8.11
N ALA A 538 -3.82 13.60 -9.07
CA ALA A 538 -4.73 13.19 -10.13
C ALA A 538 -4.17 12.03 -10.98
N ASN A 539 -2.86 12.02 -11.22
CA ASN A 539 -2.19 10.94 -11.94
C ASN A 539 -2.25 9.62 -11.17
N ILE A 540 -1.94 9.63 -9.88
CA ILE A 540 -2.08 8.46 -9.00
C ILE A 540 -3.54 7.98 -8.98
N ALA A 541 -4.50 8.88 -8.82
CA ALA A 541 -5.92 8.54 -8.78
C ALA A 541 -6.40 7.84 -10.07
N GLU A 542 -5.98 8.33 -11.24
CA GLU A 542 -6.38 7.78 -12.53
C GLU A 542 -5.70 6.44 -12.87
N ASN A 543 -4.45 6.22 -12.45
CA ASN A 543 -3.70 5.01 -12.78
C ASN A 543 -3.87 3.90 -11.74
N GLU A 544 -3.93 4.25 -10.45
CA GLU A 544 -3.90 3.28 -9.37
C GLU A 544 -5.27 3.02 -8.73
N TYR A 545 -6.24 3.96 -8.85
CA TYR A 545 -7.58 3.84 -8.24
C TYR A 545 -8.71 3.71 -9.26
N SER A 546 -8.54 4.16 -10.51
CA SER A 546 -9.52 3.93 -11.56
C SER A 546 -9.31 2.57 -12.19
N VAL A 547 -10.29 1.69 -12.04
CA VAL A 547 -10.18 0.28 -12.42
C VAL A 547 -11.14 -0.10 -13.55
N PRO A 548 -10.78 -1.07 -14.41
CA PRO A 548 -11.74 -1.65 -15.34
C PRO A 548 -12.78 -2.46 -14.57
N MET A 549 -14.04 -2.31 -14.96
CA MET A 549 -15.17 -3.07 -14.42
C MET A 549 -16.17 -3.37 -15.54
N TRP A 550 -16.67 -4.59 -15.58
CA TRP A 550 -17.74 -4.99 -16.49
C TRP A 550 -18.61 -6.10 -15.92
N ILE A 551 -19.82 -6.23 -16.45
CA ILE A 551 -20.75 -7.31 -16.14
C ILE A 551 -21.11 -8.03 -17.42
N TYR A 552 -20.97 -9.36 -17.42
CA TYR A 552 -21.41 -10.26 -18.49
C TYR A 552 -22.66 -11.01 -18.03
N CYS A 553 -23.64 -11.11 -18.91
CA CYS A 553 -24.85 -11.93 -18.72
C CYS A 553 -24.91 -13.01 -19.79
N SER A 554 -25.00 -14.28 -19.39
CA SER A 554 -25.26 -15.37 -20.34
C SER A 554 -26.60 -15.19 -21.03
N GLU A 555 -26.82 -15.90 -22.15
CA GLU A 555 -28.10 -15.81 -22.87
C GLU A 555 -29.27 -16.28 -22.01
N LYS A 556 -29.07 -17.39 -21.29
CA LYS A 556 -30.10 -17.92 -20.39
C LYS A 556 -30.43 -16.96 -19.29
N TYR A 557 -29.40 -16.35 -18.66
CA TYR A 557 -29.57 -15.34 -17.63
C TYR A 557 -30.33 -14.10 -18.15
N ALA A 558 -29.90 -13.59 -19.31
CA ALA A 558 -30.52 -12.40 -19.90
C ALA A 558 -32.00 -12.61 -20.29
N LYS A 559 -32.35 -13.81 -20.74
CA LYS A 559 -33.74 -14.18 -21.02
C LYS A 559 -34.60 -14.30 -19.76
N LYS A 560 -34.04 -14.87 -18.69
CA LYS A 560 -34.75 -15.07 -17.41
C LYS A 560 -34.86 -13.78 -16.61
N HIS A 561 -33.87 -12.89 -16.68
CA HIS A 561 -33.73 -11.69 -15.87
C HIS A 561 -33.59 -10.39 -16.70
N PRO A 562 -34.54 -10.10 -17.62
CA PRO A 562 -34.43 -8.93 -18.52
C PRO A 562 -34.39 -7.61 -17.75
N ASP A 563 -35.07 -7.53 -16.59
CA ASP A 563 -35.10 -6.33 -15.75
C ASP A 563 -33.76 -6.06 -15.10
N ILE A 564 -33.03 -7.11 -14.66
CA ILE A 564 -31.68 -6.97 -14.12
C ILE A 564 -30.73 -6.48 -15.22
N VAL A 565 -30.77 -7.07 -16.42
CA VAL A 565 -29.96 -6.62 -17.55
C VAL A 565 -30.25 -5.17 -17.92
N LYS A 566 -31.52 -4.75 -17.90
CA LYS A 566 -31.91 -3.36 -18.11
C LYS A 566 -31.34 -2.43 -17.01
N ALA A 567 -31.39 -2.86 -15.74
CA ALA A 567 -30.81 -2.11 -14.62
C ALA A 567 -29.28 -1.96 -14.77
N ILE A 568 -28.55 -3.03 -15.16
CA ILE A 568 -27.11 -3.00 -15.43
C ILE A 568 -26.80 -1.99 -16.55
N ARG A 569 -27.52 -2.02 -17.68
CA ARG A 569 -27.34 -1.07 -18.77
C ARG A 569 -27.59 0.39 -18.35
N LYS A 570 -28.56 0.62 -17.46
CA LYS A 570 -28.84 1.94 -16.89
C LYS A 570 -27.75 2.39 -15.91
N ALA A 571 -27.08 1.44 -15.25
CA ALA A 571 -26.07 1.72 -14.23
C ALA A 571 -24.66 1.94 -14.79
N LYS A 572 -24.37 1.51 -16.03
CA LYS A 572 -23.01 1.43 -16.62
C LYS A 572 -22.21 2.73 -16.59
N ASP A 573 -22.87 3.89 -16.58
CA ASP A 573 -22.22 5.21 -16.58
C ASP A 573 -22.36 5.94 -15.23
N LYS A 574 -22.88 5.25 -14.18
CA LYS A 574 -22.93 5.81 -12.83
C LYS A 574 -21.57 5.65 -12.15
N PRO A 575 -21.13 6.65 -11.36
CA PRO A 575 -19.94 6.51 -10.51
C PRO A 575 -20.14 5.33 -9.56
N PHE A 576 -19.15 4.45 -9.47
CA PHE A 576 -19.17 3.30 -8.57
C PHE A 576 -17.81 3.14 -7.88
N MET A 577 -17.80 2.77 -6.62
CA MET A 577 -16.59 2.39 -5.89
C MET A 577 -16.74 0.95 -5.40
N THR A 578 -15.69 0.15 -5.58
CA THR A 578 -15.72 -1.31 -5.37
C THR A 578 -15.94 -1.73 -3.92
N ASP A 579 -15.79 -0.84 -2.94
CA ASP A 579 -16.18 -1.07 -1.55
C ASP A 579 -17.69 -1.34 -1.36
N ALA A 580 -18.51 -0.94 -2.33
CA ALA A 580 -19.96 -1.21 -2.34
C ALA A 580 -20.33 -2.53 -3.07
N THR A 581 -19.35 -3.35 -3.45
CA THR A 581 -19.60 -4.62 -4.17
C THR A 581 -20.46 -5.59 -3.38
N SER A 582 -20.32 -5.64 -2.05
CA SER A 582 -21.18 -6.45 -1.20
C SER A 582 -22.67 -6.11 -1.38
N HIS A 583 -23.02 -4.82 -1.52
CA HIS A 583 -24.39 -4.39 -1.74
C HIS A 583 -24.90 -4.72 -3.15
N LEU A 584 -24.07 -4.57 -4.18
CA LEU A 584 -24.38 -5.04 -5.53
C LEU A 584 -24.69 -6.55 -5.53
N LEU A 585 -23.86 -7.36 -4.87
CA LEU A 585 -24.02 -8.82 -4.81
C LEU A 585 -25.25 -9.23 -4.00
N LEU A 586 -25.49 -8.61 -2.85
CA LEU A 586 -26.71 -8.84 -2.05
C LEU A 586 -27.97 -8.49 -2.86
N GLY A 587 -27.95 -7.41 -3.64
CA GLY A 587 -29.04 -7.05 -4.56
C GLY A 587 -29.27 -8.09 -5.67
N LEU A 588 -28.19 -8.57 -6.29
CA LEU A 588 -28.23 -9.60 -7.34
C LEU A 588 -28.70 -10.97 -6.83
N THR A 589 -28.34 -11.35 -5.62
CA THR A 589 -28.79 -12.60 -5.00
C THR A 589 -30.24 -12.51 -4.53
N GLY A 590 -30.74 -11.31 -4.31
CA GLY A 590 -32.04 -11.09 -3.68
C GLY A 590 -32.07 -11.46 -2.19
N VAL A 591 -30.91 -11.51 -1.54
CA VAL A 591 -30.78 -11.69 -0.10
C VAL A 591 -31.26 -10.41 0.58
N LYS A 592 -32.37 -10.52 1.29
CA LYS A 592 -32.87 -9.45 2.15
C LYS A 592 -32.17 -9.55 3.50
N THR A 593 -31.45 -8.53 3.88
CA THR A 593 -30.75 -8.47 5.18
C THR A 593 -30.74 -7.03 5.68
N LYS A 594 -30.72 -6.86 7.00
CA LYS A 594 -30.56 -5.54 7.63
C LYS A 594 -29.25 -4.82 7.24
N TYR A 595 -28.28 -5.56 6.71
CA TYR A 595 -27.00 -5.03 6.25
C TYR A 595 -26.99 -4.59 4.78
N TYR A 596 -28.03 -4.91 4.00
CA TYR A 596 -28.18 -4.43 2.63
C TYR A 596 -28.65 -2.98 2.59
N ARG A 597 -27.93 -2.15 1.86
CA ARG A 597 -28.23 -0.73 1.67
C ARG A 597 -28.49 -0.43 0.19
N PRO A 598 -29.73 -0.26 -0.25
CA PRO A 598 -30.04 -0.03 -1.66
C PRO A 598 -29.43 1.26 -2.23
N GLN A 599 -29.11 2.24 -1.37
CA GLN A 599 -28.41 3.47 -1.76
C GLN A 599 -26.96 3.24 -2.22
N LEU A 600 -26.37 2.06 -1.93
CA LEU A 600 -25.03 1.66 -2.31
C LEU A 600 -25.01 0.65 -3.48
N ASP A 601 -26.17 0.08 -3.84
CA ASP A 601 -26.32 -0.83 -4.96
C ASP A 601 -26.57 -0.03 -6.25
N PRO A 602 -25.63 -0.03 -7.25
CA PRO A 602 -25.77 0.74 -8.48
C PRO A 602 -26.97 0.31 -9.34
N LEU A 603 -27.49 -0.90 -9.12
CA LEU A 603 -28.65 -1.42 -9.84
C LEU A 603 -29.98 -1.00 -9.21
N SER A 604 -29.96 -0.56 -7.96
CA SER A 604 -31.13 -0.05 -7.24
C SER A 604 -31.63 1.28 -7.81
N SER A 605 -32.94 1.50 -7.72
CA SER A 605 -33.55 2.80 -8.00
C SER A 605 -33.19 3.87 -6.97
N GLU A 606 -32.79 3.47 -5.76
CA GLU A 606 -32.41 4.33 -4.65
C GLU A 606 -30.91 4.68 -4.65
N TYR A 607 -30.15 4.21 -5.63
CA TYR A 607 -28.69 4.40 -5.67
C TYR A 607 -28.27 5.86 -5.56
N ASN A 608 -27.37 6.14 -4.61
CA ASN A 608 -26.81 7.47 -4.40
C ASN A 608 -25.54 7.70 -5.25
N ALA A 609 -25.71 8.12 -6.49
CA ALA A 609 -24.59 8.46 -7.38
C ALA A 609 -23.77 9.69 -6.94
N LYS A 610 -24.17 10.40 -5.89
CA LYS A 610 -23.44 11.54 -5.32
C LYS A 610 -22.62 11.18 -4.09
N ARG A 611 -22.57 9.89 -3.71
CA ARG A 611 -21.70 9.41 -2.64
C ARG A 611 -20.26 9.82 -2.94
N LYS A 612 -19.55 10.36 -1.96
CA LYS A 612 -18.12 10.65 -2.08
C LYS A 612 -17.33 9.35 -2.23
N ARG A 613 -16.41 9.32 -3.18
CA ARG A 613 -15.51 8.19 -3.40
C ARG A 613 -14.17 8.50 -2.74
N LEU A 614 -14.07 8.16 -1.45
CA LEU A 614 -12.91 8.47 -0.62
C LEU A 614 -11.83 7.40 -0.78
N MET A 615 -10.71 7.78 -1.36
CA MET A 615 -9.51 6.96 -1.43
C MET A 615 -8.76 7.06 -0.10
N GLN A 616 -8.38 5.93 0.49
CA GLN A 616 -7.68 5.82 1.79
C GLN A 616 -8.35 6.66 2.92
N HIS A 617 -9.67 6.80 2.94
CA HIS A 617 -10.46 7.67 3.84
C HIS A 617 -10.16 9.17 3.77
N VAL A 618 -9.21 9.61 2.96
CA VAL A 618 -8.63 10.97 3.04
C VAL A 618 -8.89 11.82 1.80
N ALA A 619 -8.90 11.23 0.61
CA ALA A 619 -8.90 11.96 -0.64
C ALA A 619 -10.13 11.63 -1.49
N ASP A 620 -10.92 12.63 -1.85
CA ASP A 620 -12.08 12.47 -2.72
C ASP A 620 -11.64 12.39 -4.19
N TYR A 621 -11.83 11.21 -4.81
CA TYR A 621 -11.48 10.92 -6.19
C TYR A 621 -12.07 11.96 -7.17
N ASP A 622 -13.36 12.22 -7.07
CA ASP A 622 -14.07 13.13 -7.97
C ASP A 622 -13.53 14.56 -7.91
N SER A 623 -13.20 15.02 -6.73
CA SER A 623 -12.63 16.35 -6.53
C SER A 623 -11.23 16.50 -7.10
N ILE A 624 -10.41 15.43 -7.04
CA ILE A 624 -9.03 15.44 -7.54
C ILE A 624 -9.01 15.39 -9.06
N VAL A 625 -9.76 14.48 -9.68
CA VAL A 625 -9.78 14.30 -11.14
C VAL A 625 -10.44 15.47 -11.84
N LYS A 626 -11.51 16.06 -11.29
CA LYS A 626 -12.13 17.27 -11.85
C LYS A 626 -11.20 18.50 -11.86
N LYS A 627 -10.27 18.61 -10.91
CA LYS A 627 -9.29 19.70 -10.88
C LYS A 627 -8.27 19.62 -12.02
N LYS A 628 -7.95 18.42 -12.51
CA LYS A 628 -7.04 18.21 -13.65
C LYS A 628 -7.67 18.65 -14.97
N ASN A 629 -8.99 18.52 -15.10
CA ASN A 629 -9.74 18.81 -16.32
C ASN A 629 -10.19 20.29 -16.44
N LYS A 630 -9.84 21.12 -15.47
CA LYS A 630 -9.99 22.59 -15.47
C LYS A 630 -8.64 23.27 -15.70
#